data_f69efb214f51bc35b3062e59935a10a3
#
_entry.id   f69efb214f51bc35b3062e59935a10a3
#
_cell.length_a   1.000
_cell.length_b   1.000
_cell.length_c   1.000
_cell.angle_alpha   90.00
_cell.angle_beta   90.00
_cell.angle_gamma   90.00
#
_symmetry.space_group_name_H-M   'P 1'
#
loop_
_entity.id
_entity.type
_entity.pdbx_description
1 polymer ?
#
loop_
_entity_poly.entity_id
_entity_poly.type
_entity_poly.pdbx_seq_one_letter_code
_entity_poly.pdbx_strand_id
1 'polypeptide(L)'
;MRNDHTRPPELTSVTAGGLSFAVWDWPGDDPALLFAHGTGFHGRCWDPVIRRFPLQRCLAIEARGHGRSSKPRPPYRWGAFGPDMLVVLGRLGVRGAIGIGHSMGGHTVTAASALRPDTFSALLLNDPTIREPELYGTTPLDASFVRRRRARFSSAEEMFEHYRHRPPFESWEREVLRDYCDFGLLSSDGEFVLACPPEVEASIYECSKEAQANLHAVIPSLMRPVTVLRAGYSGPRTFSRSPTDPHLASRFPYGREVLAGDHSHFIPMEAPELVADEIRRFL
;
A
#
# COMPACT_ATOMS: atom_id res chain seq x y z
N MET A 1 -28.86 3.72 10.15
CA MET A 1 -28.69 2.38 9.54
C MET A 1 -27.26 1.96 9.86
N ARG A 2 -27.02 0.79 10.46
CA ARG A 2 -25.65 0.32 10.71
C ARG A 2 -25.06 -0.04 9.34
N ASN A 3 -23.99 0.64 8.93
CA ASN A 3 -23.22 0.27 7.75
C ASN A 3 -22.54 -1.05 8.07
N ASP A 4 -22.99 -2.11 7.43
CA ASP A 4 -22.43 -3.44 7.61
C ASP A 4 -21.50 -3.71 6.42
N HIS A 5 -20.17 -3.67 6.65
CA HIS A 5 -19.18 -4.04 5.64
C HIS A 5 -19.18 -5.54 5.29
N THR A 6 -20.26 -6.26 5.60
CA THR A 6 -20.55 -7.54 4.97
C THR A 6 -20.96 -7.37 3.50
N ARG A 7 -21.32 -6.13 3.08
CA ARG A 7 -21.55 -5.84 1.66
C ARG A 7 -20.23 -5.70 0.91
N PRO A 8 -20.13 -6.25 -0.31
CA PRO A 8 -18.96 -6.04 -1.14
C PRO A 8 -18.81 -4.54 -1.46
N PRO A 9 -17.56 -4.03 -1.56
CA PRO A 9 -17.34 -2.62 -1.92
C PRO A 9 -17.82 -2.34 -3.34
N GLU A 10 -18.14 -1.09 -3.61
CA GLU A 10 -18.33 -0.60 -4.97
C GLU A 10 -16.97 -0.40 -5.63
N LEU A 11 -16.80 -0.95 -6.83
CA LEU A 11 -15.63 -0.68 -7.66
C LEU A 11 -15.93 0.52 -8.56
N THR A 12 -15.25 1.64 -8.30
CA THR A 12 -15.34 2.83 -9.14
C THR A 12 -14.06 3.04 -9.93
N SER A 13 -14.15 3.84 -10.99
CA SER A 13 -13.01 4.20 -11.84
C SER A 13 -12.91 5.72 -11.95
N VAL A 14 -11.74 6.25 -11.64
CA VAL A 14 -11.43 7.69 -11.77
C VAL A 14 -10.43 7.88 -12.89
N THR A 15 -10.82 8.60 -13.93
CA THR A 15 -9.92 8.91 -15.06
C THR A 15 -9.24 10.26 -14.87
N ALA A 16 -7.92 10.31 -15.03
CA ALA A 16 -7.13 11.51 -14.95
C ALA A 16 -5.81 11.39 -15.74
N GLY A 17 -5.44 12.44 -16.49
CA GLY A 17 -4.19 12.46 -17.25
C GLY A 17 -4.04 11.30 -18.25
N GLY A 18 -5.15 10.78 -18.79
CA GLY A 18 -5.15 9.63 -19.69
C GLY A 18 -5.00 8.27 -19.00
N LEU A 19 -4.95 8.25 -17.66
CA LEU A 19 -4.94 7.03 -16.85
C LEU A 19 -6.27 6.84 -16.14
N SER A 20 -6.64 5.58 -15.93
CA SER A 20 -7.79 5.16 -15.13
C SER A 20 -7.28 4.53 -13.82
N PHE A 21 -7.85 4.95 -12.71
CA PHE A 21 -7.53 4.45 -11.36
C PHE A 21 -8.74 3.73 -10.78
N ALA A 22 -8.57 2.49 -10.39
CA ALA A 22 -9.60 1.73 -9.70
C ALA A 22 -9.60 2.07 -8.20
N VAL A 23 -10.82 2.24 -7.67
CA VAL A 23 -11.04 2.51 -6.25
C VAL A 23 -12.14 1.60 -5.75
N TRP A 24 -11.84 0.87 -4.69
CA TRP A 24 -12.81 0.11 -3.93
C TRP A 24 -13.36 1.01 -2.82
N ASP A 25 -14.67 1.25 -2.82
CA ASP A 25 -15.36 2.17 -1.89
C ASP A 25 -16.36 1.38 -1.03
N TRP A 26 -16.14 1.35 0.26
CA TRP A 26 -17.09 0.89 1.28
C TRP A 26 -17.76 2.14 1.86
N PRO A 27 -19.04 2.40 1.56
CA PRO A 27 -19.76 3.55 2.09
C PRO A 27 -19.80 3.54 3.63
N GLY A 28 -19.68 4.71 4.23
CA GLY A 28 -19.68 4.87 5.67
C GLY A 28 -19.53 6.31 6.12
N ASP A 29 -19.25 6.48 7.40
CA ASP A 29 -19.15 7.78 8.07
C ASP A 29 -17.73 8.36 7.95
N ASP A 30 -17.62 9.68 8.08
CA ASP A 30 -16.34 10.38 8.19
C ASP A 30 -15.76 10.25 9.63
N PRO A 31 -14.45 10.36 9.80
CA PRO A 31 -13.47 10.56 8.75
C PRO A 31 -13.28 9.30 7.89
N ALA A 32 -13.15 9.50 6.58
CA ALA A 32 -12.86 8.37 5.69
C ALA A 32 -11.48 7.75 6.00
N LEU A 33 -11.39 6.42 5.90
CA LEU A 33 -10.14 5.68 5.99
C LEU A 33 -9.65 5.38 4.57
N LEU A 34 -8.49 5.94 4.22
CA LEU A 34 -7.88 5.71 2.91
C LEU A 34 -6.75 4.70 3.00
N PHE A 35 -6.85 3.62 2.26
CA PHE A 35 -5.87 2.55 2.22
C PHE A 35 -5.07 2.56 0.93
N ALA A 36 -3.73 2.58 1.06
CA ALA A 36 -2.77 2.52 -0.03
C ALA A 36 -1.88 1.28 0.13
N HIS A 37 -1.94 0.40 -0.86
CA HIS A 37 -1.23 -0.90 -0.85
C HIS A 37 0.26 -0.77 -1.19
N GLY A 38 1.05 -1.81 -0.87
CA GLY A 38 2.44 -1.96 -1.25
C GLY A 38 2.63 -2.39 -2.72
N THR A 39 3.88 -2.38 -3.18
CA THR A 39 4.27 -2.84 -4.52
C THR A 39 3.90 -4.31 -4.71
N GLY A 40 3.27 -4.63 -5.84
CA GLY A 40 2.84 -5.99 -6.17
C GLY A 40 1.48 -6.41 -5.59
N PHE A 41 0.84 -5.54 -4.80
CA PHE A 41 -0.46 -5.80 -4.16
C PHE A 41 -1.61 -5.06 -4.87
N HIS A 42 -2.78 -5.05 -4.26
CA HIS A 42 -3.99 -4.38 -4.71
C HIS A 42 -4.87 -3.95 -3.52
N GLY A 43 -5.93 -3.19 -3.80
CA GLY A 43 -6.79 -2.61 -2.76
C GLY A 43 -7.42 -3.64 -1.82
N ARG A 44 -7.80 -4.81 -2.33
CA ARG A 44 -8.50 -5.84 -1.55
C ARG A 44 -7.61 -6.60 -0.55
N CYS A 45 -6.27 -6.40 -0.57
CA CYS A 45 -5.39 -6.90 0.50
C CYS A 45 -5.68 -6.24 1.86
N TRP A 46 -6.44 -5.14 1.86
CA TRP A 46 -6.85 -4.44 3.08
C TRP A 46 -8.17 -4.94 3.67
N ASP A 47 -8.89 -5.84 3.00
CA ASP A 47 -10.20 -6.33 3.42
C ASP A 47 -10.24 -6.79 4.89
N PRO A 48 -9.26 -7.58 5.39
CA PRO A 48 -9.26 -8.01 6.78
C PRO A 48 -9.18 -6.83 7.77
N VAL A 49 -8.45 -5.77 7.44
CA VAL A 49 -8.41 -4.55 8.25
C VAL A 49 -9.72 -3.78 8.12
N ILE A 50 -10.22 -3.59 6.90
CA ILE A 50 -11.43 -2.80 6.60
C ILE A 50 -12.67 -3.38 7.28
N ARG A 51 -12.81 -4.71 7.33
CA ARG A 51 -13.91 -5.39 8.03
C ARG A 51 -14.03 -5.03 9.51
N ARG A 52 -12.97 -4.48 10.13
CA ARG A 52 -12.94 -4.02 11.52
C ARG A 52 -13.49 -2.61 11.75
N PHE A 53 -13.87 -1.93 10.64
CA PHE A 53 -14.40 -0.56 10.64
C PHE A 53 -15.76 -0.47 9.95
N PRO A 54 -16.81 -1.16 10.48
CA PRO A 54 -18.10 -1.29 9.78
C PRO A 54 -18.89 0.03 9.66
N LEU A 55 -18.50 1.06 10.37
CA LEU A 55 -19.18 2.37 10.34
C LEU A 55 -18.46 3.40 9.46
N GLN A 56 -17.14 3.32 9.35
CA GLN A 56 -16.35 4.30 8.61
C GLN A 56 -16.40 4.06 7.10
N ARG A 57 -16.41 5.15 6.34
CA ARG A 57 -16.13 5.05 4.90
C ARG A 57 -14.70 4.58 4.70
N CYS A 58 -14.52 3.50 3.93
CA CYS A 58 -13.20 2.98 3.60
C CYS A 58 -12.98 3.06 2.09
N LEU A 59 -11.82 3.54 1.69
CA LEU A 59 -11.40 3.67 0.29
C LEU A 59 -10.08 2.94 0.10
N ALA A 60 -10.01 1.99 -0.81
CA ALA A 60 -8.75 1.36 -1.19
C ALA A 60 -8.42 1.68 -2.65
N ILE A 61 -7.38 2.49 -2.87
CA ILE A 61 -6.97 2.95 -4.20
C ILE A 61 -5.95 1.96 -4.76
N GLU A 62 -6.18 1.50 -5.98
CA GLU A 62 -5.20 0.72 -6.74
C GLU A 62 -4.27 1.67 -7.49
N ALA A 63 -2.98 1.66 -7.16
CA ALA A 63 -1.98 2.51 -7.77
C ALA A 63 -1.80 2.18 -9.27
N ARG A 64 -1.26 3.15 -10.05
CA ARG A 64 -0.86 2.87 -11.43
C ARG A 64 -0.03 1.57 -11.50
N GLY A 65 -0.29 0.75 -12.49
CA GLY A 65 0.41 -0.53 -12.68
C GLY A 65 -0.20 -1.70 -11.91
N HIS A 66 -1.10 -1.45 -10.95
CA HIS A 66 -1.65 -2.47 -10.07
C HIS A 66 -3.14 -2.69 -10.28
N GLY A 67 -3.61 -3.86 -9.89
CA GLY A 67 -5.01 -4.21 -9.86
C GLY A 67 -5.71 -3.94 -11.18
N ARG A 68 -6.78 -3.18 -11.12
CA ARG A 68 -7.60 -2.77 -12.26
C ARG A 68 -7.26 -1.38 -12.79
N SER A 69 -6.28 -0.73 -12.18
CA SER A 69 -5.76 0.56 -12.66
C SER A 69 -4.94 0.42 -13.93
N SER A 70 -4.81 1.54 -14.68
CA SER A 70 -4.01 1.62 -15.90
C SER A 70 -2.56 1.18 -15.68
N LYS A 71 -2.01 0.49 -16.67
CA LYS A 71 -0.66 -0.05 -16.68
C LYS A 71 0.17 0.62 -17.80
N PRO A 72 0.57 1.90 -17.62
CA PRO A 72 1.43 2.56 -18.60
C PRO A 72 2.77 1.82 -18.75
N ARG A 73 3.52 2.12 -19.81
CA ARG A 73 4.85 1.54 -19.98
C ARG A 73 5.82 2.03 -18.89
N PRO A 74 6.75 1.19 -18.41
CA PRO A 74 7.82 1.63 -17.52
C PRO A 74 8.60 2.82 -18.08
N PRO A 75 9.29 3.62 -17.24
CA PRO A 75 9.57 3.38 -15.82
C PRO A 75 8.45 3.87 -14.88
N TYR A 76 8.28 3.17 -13.75
CA TYR A 76 7.31 3.53 -12.69
C TYR A 76 8.00 4.35 -11.59
N ARG A 77 8.12 5.65 -11.83
CA ARG A 77 8.81 6.57 -10.93
C ARG A 77 7.97 6.94 -9.72
N TRP A 78 8.59 6.96 -8.55
CA TRP A 78 7.90 7.18 -7.26
C TRP A 78 7.29 8.57 -7.11
N GLY A 79 7.87 9.59 -7.76
CA GLY A 79 7.32 10.93 -7.78
C GLY A 79 5.92 11.06 -8.40
N ALA A 80 5.44 10.02 -9.10
CA ALA A 80 4.12 10.04 -9.73
C ALA A 80 2.97 9.56 -8.82
N PHE A 81 3.25 8.71 -7.80
CA PHE A 81 2.20 8.06 -7.02
C PHE A 81 1.42 9.04 -6.12
N GLY A 82 2.10 10.00 -5.48
CA GLY A 82 1.44 11.02 -4.66
C GLY A 82 0.49 11.92 -5.47
N PRO A 83 0.94 12.52 -6.59
CA PRO A 83 0.07 13.26 -7.51
C PRO A 83 -1.13 12.46 -8.01
N ASP A 84 -0.97 11.19 -8.39
CA ASP A 84 -2.05 10.32 -8.82
C ASP A 84 -3.12 10.18 -7.73
N MET A 85 -2.70 9.88 -6.52
CA MET A 85 -3.59 9.76 -5.38
C MET A 85 -4.38 11.05 -5.15
N LEU A 86 -3.73 12.21 -5.22
CA LEU A 86 -4.40 13.51 -5.04
C LEU A 86 -5.45 13.79 -6.11
N VAL A 87 -5.19 13.37 -7.34
CA VAL A 87 -6.20 13.50 -8.42
C VAL A 87 -7.41 12.62 -8.13
N VAL A 88 -7.20 11.37 -7.72
CA VAL A 88 -8.28 10.44 -7.36
C VAL A 88 -9.10 11.01 -6.20
N LEU A 89 -8.45 11.42 -5.10
CA LEU A 89 -9.13 11.97 -3.92
C LEU A 89 -9.88 13.27 -4.23
N GLY A 90 -9.31 14.12 -5.06
CA GLY A 90 -9.96 15.34 -5.51
C GLY A 90 -11.24 15.08 -6.32
N ARG A 91 -11.25 14.04 -7.16
CA ARG A 91 -12.45 13.63 -7.93
C ARG A 91 -13.52 13.00 -7.05
N LEU A 92 -13.13 12.33 -5.98
CA LEU A 92 -14.03 11.72 -5.01
C LEU A 92 -14.47 12.69 -3.91
N GLY A 93 -13.98 13.93 -3.92
CA GLY A 93 -14.32 14.96 -2.91
C GLY A 93 -13.78 14.63 -1.51
N VAL A 94 -12.81 13.74 -1.38
CA VAL A 94 -12.26 13.30 -0.08
C VAL A 94 -11.28 14.32 0.47
N ARG A 95 -11.51 14.75 1.72
CA ARG A 95 -10.64 15.65 2.50
C ARG A 95 -10.60 15.19 3.95
N GLY A 96 -9.51 15.51 4.64
CA GLY A 96 -9.36 15.20 6.07
C GLY A 96 -9.41 13.71 6.41
N ALA A 97 -9.15 12.84 5.43
CA ALA A 97 -9.15 11.39 5.65
C ALA A 97 -8.00 10.98 6.58
N ILE A 98 -8.09 9.79 7.16
CA ILE A 98 -6.94 9.11 7.77
C ILE A 98 -6.24 8.31 6.67
N GLY A 99 -4.98 8.64 6.39
CA GLY A 99 -4.18 7.95 5.36
C GLY A 99 -3.47 6.74 5.92
N ILE A 100 -3.79 5.55 5.45
CA ILE A 100 -3.18 4.27 5.85
C ILE A 100 -2.39 3.74 4.66
N GLY A 101 -1.07 3.58 4.81
CA GLY A 101 -0.24 3.10 3.71
C GLY A 101 0.73 2.02 4.14
N HIS A 102 0.91 1.00 3.29
CA HIS A 102 1.91 -0.04 3.47
C HIS A 102 3.02 0.11 2.43
N SER A 103 4.28 0.04 2.85
CA SER A 103 5.43 0.02 1.93
C SER A 103 5.42 1.21 0.97
N MET A 104 5.28 0.98 -0.36
CA MET A 104 5.07 2.01 -1.40
C MET A 104 3.85 2.88 -1.09
N GLY A 105 2.76 2.29 -0.57
CA GLY A 105 1.56 3.03 -0.17
C GLY A 105 1.83 4.01 0.97
N GLY A 106 2.71 3.66 1.92
CA GLY A 106 3.17 4.56 2.99
C GLY A 106 3.93 5.76 2.44
N HIS A 107 4.82 5.54 1.49
CA HIS A 107 5.48 6.62 0.74
C HIS A 107 4.44 7.49 0.00
N THR A 108 3.48 6.86 -0.67
CA THR A 108 2.46 7.55 -1.48
C THR A 108 1.60 8.50 -0.65
N VAL A 109 1.06 8.04 0.51
CA VAL A 109 0.25 8.90 1.39
C VAL A 109 1.07 10.03 2.00
N THR A 110 2.36 9.78 2.32
CA THR A 110 3.28 10.80 2.80
C THR A 110 3.53 11.87 1.74
N ALA A 111 3.82 11.47 0.51
CA ALA A 111 4.02 12.39 -0.62
C ALA A 111 2.76 13.21 -0.92
N ALA A 112 1.59 12.56 -0.96
CA ALA A 112 0.31 13.24 -1.18
C ALA A 112 0.01 14.24 -0.06
N SER A 113 0.29 13.88 1.20
CA SER A 113 0.12 14.76 2.36
C SER A 113 1.00 16.01 2.31
N ALA A 114 2.23 15.89 1.80
CA ALA A 114 3.13 17.02 1.63
C ALA A 114 2.69 17.97 0.49
N LEU A 115 2.19 17.41 -0.60
CA LEU A 115 1.72 18.18 -1.75
C LEU A 115 0.39 18.90 -1.49
N ARG A 116 -0.50 18.32 -0.67
CA ARG A 116 -1.80 18.90 -0.31
C ARG A 116 -2.09 18.64 1.17
N PRO A 117 -1.75 19.59 2.05
CA PRO A 117 -1.88 19.41 3.49
C PRO A 117 -3.27 19.10 4.02
N ASP A 118 -4.35 19.54 3.40
CA ASP A 118 -5.74 19.33 3.84
C ASP A 118 -6.31 17.93 3.47
N THR A 119 -5.54 17.12 2.77
CA THR A 119 -5.99 15.80 2.30
C THR A 119 -6.17 14.82 3.45
N PHE A 120 -5.22 14.80 4.39
CA PHE A 120 -5.22 13.88 5.51
C PHE A 120 -5.19 14.59 6.86
N SER A 121 -5.97 14.11 7.83
CA SER A 121 -5.94 14.54 9.23
C SER A 121 -4.84 13.83 10.03
N ALA A 122 -4.56 12.57 9.70
CA ALA A 122 -3.53 11.74 10.31
C ALA A 122 -2.98 10.71 9.32
N LEU A 123 -1.81 10.13 9.61
CA LEU A 123 -1.19 9.08 8.80
C LEU A 123 -0.81 7.88 9.66
N LEU A 124 -1.14 6.67 9.19
CA LEU A 124 -0.60 5.40 9.66
C LEU A 124 0.28 4.79 8.56
N LEU A 125 1.57 4.76 8.82
CA LEU A 125 2.58 4.27 7.87
C LEU A 125 3.05 2.88 8.31
N ASN A 126 2.54 1.84 7.65
CA ASN A 126 2.89 0.45 7.92
C ASN A 126 4.16 0.11 7.15
N ASP A 127 5.27 0.14 7.84
CA ASP A 127 6.61 -0.14 7.33
C ASP A 127 6.89 0.51 5.96
N PRO A 128 6.76 1.86 5.88
CA PRO A 128 6.81 2.58 4.62
C PRO A 128 8.18 2.46 3.95
N THR A 129 8.22 2.37 2.62
CA THR A 129 9.48 2.44 1.89
C THR A 129 9.97 3.90 1.81
N ILE A 130 10.31 4.46 2.96
CA ILE A 130 11.02 5.72 3.13
C ILE A 130 12.34 5.35 3.82
N ARG A 131 13.37 5.22 3.00
CA ARG A 131 14.70 4.72 3.38
C ARG A 131 15.52 5.82 4.03
N GLU A 132 16.65 5.44 4.64
CA GLU A 132 17.67 6.40 5.07
C GLU A 132 18.07 7.34 3.91
N PRO A 133 18.25 8.66 4.19
CA PRO A 133 18.49 9.67 3.14
C PRO A 133 19.67 9.33 2.21
N GLU A 134 20.71 8.69 2.74
CA GLU A 134 21.96 8.37 2.05
C GLU A 134 21.79 7.27 1.00
N LEU A 135 20.69 6.52 1.06
CA LEU A 135 20.40 5.46 0.10
C LEU A 135 19.75 5.96 -1.19
N TYR A 136 19.31 7.22 -1.24
CA TYR A 136 18.75 7.79 -2.46
C TYR A 136 19.83 8.30 -3.40
N GLY A 137 19.60 8.16 -4.70
CA GLY A 137 20.61 8.48 -5.74
C GLY A 137 21.72 7.43 -5.85
N THR A 138 21.62 6.31 -5.16
CA THR A 138 22.56 5.18 -5.23
C THR A 138 22.14 4.19 -6.31
N THR A 139 22.92 3.10 -6.47
CA THR A 139 22.61 2.02 -7.41
C THR A 139 21.18 1.51 -7.23
N PRO A 140 20.40 1.40 -8.32
CA PRO A 140 19.05 0.82 -8.27
C PRO A 140 19.04 -0.57 -7.62
N LEU A 141 17.88 -0.95 -7.08
CA LEU A 141 17.71 -2.31 -6.59
C LEU A 141 17.70 -3.29 -7.77
N ASP A 142 18.40 -4.43 -7.62
CA ASP A 142 18.23 -5.54 -8.56
C ASP A 142 16.85 -6.19 -8.34
N ALA A 143 15.97 -6.03 -9.29
CA ALA A 143 14.63 -6.61 -9.30
C ALA A 143 14.51 -7.80 -10.27
N SER A 144 15.62 -8.39 -10.72
CA SER A 144 15.63 -9.51 -11.65
C SER A 144 14.85 -10.74 -11.15
N PHE A 145 14.87 -10.98 -9.83
CA PHE A 145 14.12 -12.07 -9.21
C PHE A 145 12.59 -11.85 -9.32
N VAL A 146 12.10 -10.60 -9.28
CA VAL A 146 10.68 -10.27 -9.48
C VAL A 146 10.24 -10.61 -10.91
N ARG A 147 11.07 -10.28 -11.90
CA ARG A 147 10.77 -10.59 -13.31
C ARG A 147 10.63 -12.09 -13.58
N ARG A 148 11.26 -12.94 -12.75
CA ARG A 148 11.18 -14.40 -12.89
C ARG A 148 10.01 -15.04 -12.13
N ARG A 149 9.21 -14.23 -11.36
CA ARG A 149 8.07 -14.79 -10.63
C ARG A 149 7.01 -15.29 -11.61
N ARG A 150 6.31 -16.35 -11.22
CA ARG A 150 5.19 -16.87 -11.99
C ARG A 150 4.09 -15.81 -12.12
N ALA A 151 3.67 -15.52 -13.35
CA ALA A 151 2.71 -14.46 -13.67
C ALA A 151 1.35 -14.99 -14.13
N ARG A 152 1.22 -16.30 -14.42
CA ARG A 152 0.00 -16.92 -14.96
C ARG A 152 -0.43 -18.09 -14.09
N PHE A 153 -1.73 -18.19 -13.88
CA PHE A 153 -2.39 -19.23 -13.09
C PHE A 153 -3.68 -19.66 -13.78
N SER A 154 -4.11 -20.91 -13.56
CA SER A 154 -5.38 -21.39 -14.06
C SER A 154 -6.57 -20.92 -13.21
N SER A 155 -6.30 -20.56 -11.93
CA SER A 155 -7.31 -20.11 -10.99
C SER A 155 -6.68 -19.39 -9.78
N ALA A 156 -7.51 -18.69 -9.01
CA ALA A 156 -7.12 -18.13 -7.71
C ALA A 156 -6.75 -19.24 -6.71
N GLU A 157 -7.40 -20.40 -6.80
CA GLU A 157 -7.08 -21.56 -5.94
C GLU A 157 -5.67 -22.10 -6.25
N GLU A 158 -5.30 -22.22 -7.52
CA GLU A 158 -3.94 -22.61 -7.90
C GLU A 158 -2.91 -21.60 -7.38
N MET A 159 -3.20 -20.30 -7.46
CA MET A 159 -2.33 -19.25 -6.94
C MET A 159 -2.19 -19.36 -5.41
N PHE A 160 -3.29 -19.61 -4.70
CA PHE A 160 -3.28 -19.79 -3.26
C PHE A 160 -2.44 -21.01 -2.83
N GLU A 161 -2.66 -22.17 -3.46
CA GLU A 161 -1.87 -23.38 -3.21
C GLU A 161 -0.38 -23.19 -3.54
N HIS A 162 -0.08 -22.38 -4.57
CA HIS A 162 1.28 -22.06 -4.95
C HIS A 162 2.00 -21.22 -3.88
N TYR A 163 1.31 -20.29 -3.22
CA TYR A 163 1.95 -19.34 -2.30
C TYR A 163 1.90 -19.74 -0.83
N ARG A 164 0.86 -20.45 -0.36
CA ARG A 164 0.56 -20.66 1.07
C ARG A 164 1.69 -21.29 1.92
N HIS A 165 2.68 -21.90 1.29
CA HIS A 165 3.84 -22.53 1.95
C HIS A 165 5.17 -21.93 1.50
N ARG A 166 5.16 -20.74 0.96
CA ARG A 166 6.36 -20.08 0.42
C ARG A 166 6.59 -18.72 1.08
N PRO A 167 7.82 -18.40 1.48
CA PRO A 167 8.14 -17.06 1.92
C PRO A 167 7.83 -16.00 0.83
N PRO A 168 7.33 -14.83 1.20
CA PRO A 168 6.93 -14.42 2.55
C PRO A 168 5.48 -14.80 2.92
N PHE A 169 4.72 -15.43 2.03
CA PHE A 169 3.28 -15.65 2.14
C PHE A 169 2.90 -16.66 3.23
N GLU A 170 3.84 -17.52 3.64
CA GLU A 170 3.60 -18.53 4.69
C GLU A 170 3.35 -17.94 6.07
N SER A 171 3.82 -16.69 6.31
CA SER A 171 3.61 -15.97 7.58
C SER A 171 2.32 -15.13 7.58
N TRP A 172 1.65 -15.01 6.43
CA TRP A 172 0.44 -14.18 6.32
C TRP A 172 -0.76 -14.87 6.95
N GLU A 173 -1.67 -14.08 7.50
CA GLU A 173 -2.98 -14.62 7.86
C GLU A 173 -3.65 -15.21 6.61
N ARG A 174 -4.27 -16.39 6.79
CA ARG A 174 -4.83 -17.16 5.69
C ARG A 174 -5.90 -16.38 4.90
N GLU A 175 -6.71 -15.58 5.58
CA GLU A 175 -7.74 -14.76 4.92
C GLU A 175 -7.12 -13.67 4.04
N VAL A 176 -6.02 -13.04 4.48
CA VAL A 176 -5.30 -12.03 3.68
C VAL A 176 -4.71 -12.66 2.42
N LEU A 177 -4.10 -13.84 2.54
CA LEU A 177 -3.58 -14.56 1.38
C LEU A 177 -4.69 -14.98 0.42
N ARG A 178 -5.88 -15.36 0.94
CA ARG A 178 -7.05 -15.67 0.13
C ARG A 178 -7.49 -14.44 -0.66
N ASP A 179 -7.69 -13.29 0.01
CA ASP A 179 -8.07 -12.04 -0.64
C ASP A 179 -7.02 -11.60 -1.68
N TYR A 180 -5.71 -11.78 -1.35
CA TYR A 180 -4.63 -11.51 -2.32
C TYR A 180 -4.76 -12.36 -3.58
N CYS A 181 -5.11 -13.64 -3.48
CA CYS A 181 -5.23 -14.52 -4.63
C CYS A 181 -6.54 -14.30 -5.40
N ASP A 182 -7.66 -14.11 -4.68
CA ASP A 182 -8.98 -13.98 -5.30
C ASP A 182 -9.13 -12.68 -6.11
N PHE A 183 -8.49 -11.59 -5.67
CA PHE A 183 -8.57 -10.29 -6.33
C PHE A 183 -7.29 -9.88 -7.09
N GLY A 184 -6.18 -10.59 -6.89
CA GLY A 184 -4.89 -10.33 -7.50
C GLY A 184 -4.69 -10.90 -8.90
N LEU A 185 -5.74 -11.45 -9.50
CA LEU A 185 -5.73 -12.00 -10.86
C LEU A 185 -6.71 -11.26 -11.76
N LEU A 186 -6.34 -11.10 -13.03
CA LEU A 186 -7.19 -10.58 -14.09
C LEU A 186 -7.33 -11.65 -15.18
N SER A 187 -8.54 -11.79 -15.73
CA SER A 187 -8.76 -12.67 -16.87
C SER A 187 -8.07 -12.12 -18.13
N SER A 188 -7.36 -12.97 -18.83
CA SER A 188 -6.69 -12.66 -20.11
C SER A 188 -6.64 -13.91 -20.97
N ASP A 189 -7.33 -13.91 -22.11
CA ASP A 189 -7.31 -14.98 -23.12
C ASP A 189 -7.57 -16.41 -22.57
N GLY A 190 -8.51 -16.52 -21.63
CA GLY A 190 -8.89 -17.80 -21.03
C GLY A 190 -8.00 -18.28 -19.88
N GLU A 191 -6.96 -17.50 -19.53
CA GLU A 191 -6.12 -17.70 -18.36
C GLU A 191 -6.26 -16.55 -17.38
N PHE A 192 -5.62 -16.66 -16.23
CA PHE A 192 -5.51 -15.58 -15.25
C PHE A 192 -4.06 -15.09 -15.17
N VAL A 193 -3.89 -13.77 -15.20
CA VAL A 193 -2.59 -13.10 -15.07
C VAL A 193 -2.55 -12.25 -13.81
N LEU A 194 -1.36 -12.09 -13.22
CA LEU A 194 -1.19 -11.21 -12.06
C LEU A 194 -1.68 -9.79 -12.38
N ALA A 195 -2.48 -9.23 -11.50
CA ALA A 195 -3.02 -7.88 -11.59
C ALA A 195 -1.93 -6.78 -11.48
N CYS A 196 -0.76 -7.12 -10.91
CA CYS A 196 0.48 -6.37 -11.05
C CYS A 196 1.48 -7.22 -11.85
N PRO A 197 1.72 -6.92 -13.14
CA PRO A 197 2.69 -7.67 -13.94
C PRO A 197 4.10 -7.60 -13.35
N PRO A 198 4.91 -8.68 -13.41
CA PRO A 198 6.28 -8.69 -12.88
C PRO A 198 7.17 -7.56 -13.39
N GLU A 199 7.02 -7.13 -14.63
CA GLU A 199 7.77 -6.01 -15.21
C GLU A 199 7.42 -4.67 -14.56
N VAL A 200 6.14 -4.47 -14.20
CA VAL A 200 5.68 -3.28 -13.48
C VAL A 200 6.27 -3.28 -12.07
N GLU A 201 6.11 -4.40 -11.36
CA GLU A 201 6.60 -4.58 -10.01
C GLU A 201 8.12 -4.36 -9.93
N ALA A 202 8.88 -4.95 -10.86
CA ALA A 202 10.33 -4.78 -10.95
C ALA A 202 10.72 -3.32 -11.20
N SER A 203 10.03 -2.64 -12.13
CA SER A 203 10.31 -1.24 -12.43
C SER A 203 10.07 -0.32 -11.22
N ILE A 204 9.06 -0.61 -10.39
CA ILE A 204 8.82 0.15 -9.15
C ILE A 204 9.97 -0.03 -8.17
N TYR A 205 10.46 -1.26 -7.97
CA TYR A 205 11.61 -1.51 -7.09
C TYR A 205 12.87 -0.84 -7.60
N GLU A 206 13.16 -0.89 -8.89
CA GLU A 206 14.32 -0.25 -9.51
C GLU A 206 14.31 1.26 -9.31
N CYS A 207 13.13 1.90 -9.42
CA CYS A 207 12.98 3.34 -9.23
C CYS A 207 12.91 3.78 -7.75
N SER A 208 12.88 2.85 -6.78
CA SER A 208 12.63 3.16 -5.37
C SER A 208 13.74 3.95 -4.67
N LYS A 209 14.93 4.01 -5.25
CA LYS A 209 16.08 4.77 -4.75
C LYS A 209 16.41 6.01 -5.58
N GLU A 210 15.61 6.36 -6.58
CA GLU A 210 15.81 7.59 -7.34
C GLU A 210 15.68 8.81 -6.40
N ALA A 211 16.39 9.89 -6.70
CA ALA A 211 16.36 11.13 -5.89
C ALA A 211 14.94 11.66 -5.67
N GLN A 212 14.05 11.52 -6.66
CA GLN A 212 12.65 11.95 -6.56
C GLN A 212 11.78 11.09 -5.60
N ALA A 213 12.26 9.95 -5.16
CA ALA A 213 11.61 9.13 -4.14
C ALA A 213 11.98 9.57 -2.71
N ASN A 214 12.94 10.49 -2.57
CA ASN A 214 13.37 11.00 -1.27
C ASN A 214 12.37 12.03 -0.73
N LEU A 215 11.70 11.72 0.37
CA LEU A 215 10.73 12.59 1.03
C LEU A 215 11.28 13.33 2.25
N HIS A 216 12.54 13.13 2.64
CA HIS A 216 13.08 13.67 3.88
C HIS A 216 13.03 15.21 3.95
N ALA A 217 13.16 15.90 2.82
CA ALA A 217 13.07 17.36 2.77
C ALA A 217 11.67 17.90 3.08
N VAL A 218 10.61 17.12 2.81
CA VAL A 218 9.21 17.55 3.00
C VAL A 218 8.59 17.03 4.30
N ILE A 219 9.10 15.95 4.88
CA ILE A 219 8.58 15.33 6.11
C ILE A 219 8.46 16.32 7.28
N PRO A 220 9.45 17.22 7.55
CA PRO A 220 9.34 18.18 8.65
C PRO A 220 8.21 19.21 8.51
N SER A 221 7.63 19.37 7.33
CA SER A 221 6.49 20.27 7.10
C SER A 221 5.13 19.62 7.41
N LEU A 222 5.09 18.33 7.69
CA LEU A 222 3.85 17.58 7.92
C LEU A 222 3.36 17.74 9.36
N MET A 223 2.59 18.81 9.61
CA MET A 223 2.08 19.23 10.93
C MET A 223 0.80 18.45 11.30
N ARG A 224 0.87 17.13 11.37
CA ARG A 224 -0.24 16.24 11.74
C ARG A 224 0.27 15.00 12.46
N PRO A 225 -0.59 14.29 13.22
CA PRO A 225 -0.22 13.02 13.83
C PRO A 225 0.21 11.99 12.78
N VAL A 226 1.36 11.37 13.00
CA VAL A 226 1.90 10.30 12.17
C VAL A 226 2.34 9.15 13.06
N THR A 227 1.79 7.96 12.84
CA THR A 227 2.32 6.73 13.43
C THR A 227 3.10 5.97 12.37
N VAL A 228 4.35 5.66 12.67
CA VAL A 228 5.18 4.72 11.89
C VAL A 228 5.15 3.38 12.61
N LEU A 229 4.42 2.43 12.04
CA LEU A 229 4.40 1.04 12.50
C LEU A 229 5.51 0.31 11.75
N ARG A 230 6.66 0.09 12.40
CA ARG A 230 7.87 -0.44 11.78
C ARG A 230 8.09 -1.90 12.11
N ALA A 231 8.45 -2.69 11.10
CA ALA A 231 8.76 -4.11 11.25
C ALA A 231 10.01 -4.32 12.12
N GLY A 232 9.89 -5.25 13.08
CA GLY A 232 10.97 -5.61 14.00
C GLY A 232 11.76 -6.86 13.58
N TYR A 233 11.34 -7.54 12.51
CA TYR A 233 12.00 -8.75 12.03
C TYR A 233 13.49 -8.55 11.74
N SER A 234 14.33 -9.32 12.42
CA SER A 234 15.79 -9.24 12.34
C SER A 234 16.46 -10.46 11.65
N GLY A 235 15.66 -11.38 11.12
CA GLY A 235 16.13 -12.57 10.42
C GLY A 235 16.96 -12.31 9.15
N PRO A 236 17.19 -13.29 8.28
CA PRO A 236 17.99 -13.15 7.07
C PRO A 236 17.59 -11.92 6.22
N ARG A 237 18.56 -11.32 5.52
CA ARG A 237 18.29 -10.19 4.62
C ARG A 237 17.46 -10.67 3.42
N THR A 238 16.15 -10.50 3.54
CA THR A 238 15.14 -10.81 2.55
C THR A 238 14.20 -9.62 2.42
N PHE A 239 13.18 -9.72 1.55
CA PHE A 239 12.05 -8.77 1.52
C PHE A 239 11.28 -8.66 2.84
N SER A 240 11.50 -9.58 3.76
CA SER A 240 10.87 -9.55 5.09
C SER A 240 11.46 -8.49 6.02
N ARG A 241 12.66 -7.97 5.73
CA ARG A 241 13.25 -6.88 6.52
C ARG A 241 12.65 -5.53 6.18
N SER A 242 12.54 -4.69 7.20
CA SER A 242 12.07 -3.32 7.06
C SER A 242 12.94 -2.50 6.09
N PRO A 243 12.36 -1.84 5.09
CA PRO A 243 13.04 -0.83 4.28
C PRO A 243 12.99 0.57 4.90
N THR A 244 12.30 0.74 6.02
CA THR A 244 12.03 2.03 6.66
C THR A 244 13.27 2.56 7.38
N ASP A 245 13.57 3.86 7.21
CA ASP A 245 14.58 4.56 8.03
C ASP A 245 14.28 4.32 9.53
N PRO A 246 15.21 3.79 10.31
CA PRO A 246 15.01 3.54 11.74
C PRO A 246 14.67 4.81 12.55
N HIS A 247 14.98 5.97 12.00
CA HIS A 247 14.73 7.27 12.62
C HIS A 247 13.55 8.02 12.00
N LEU A 248 12.78 7.36 11.12
CA LEU A 248 11.73 8.02 10.35
C LEU A 248 10.69 8.73 11.23
N ALA A 249 10.23 8.09 12.28
CA ALA A 249 9.20 8.65 13.15
C ALA A 249 9.62 9.97 13.78
N SER A 250 10.87 10.07 14.23
CA SER A 250 11.41 11.28 14.86
C SER A 250 11.62 12.46 13.89
N ARG A 251 11.53 12.20 12.58
CA ARG A 251 11.61 13.26 11.55
C ARG A 251 10.28 13.98 11.33
N PHE A 252 9.16 13.40 11.76
CA PHE A 252 7.85 14.05 11.75
C PHE A 252 7.67 14.89 13.01
N PRO A 253 7.16 16.14 12.93
CA PRO A 253 6.92 16.98 14.11
C PRO A 253 6.02 16.33 15.17
N TYR A 254 5.04 15.52 14.74
CA TYR A 254 4.13 14.77 15.61
C TYR A 254 4.21 13.27 15.28
N GLY A 255 5.43 12.75 15.13
CA GLY A 255 5.70 11.37 14.81
C GLY A 255 5.76 10.47 16.04
N ARG A 256 5.20 9.27 15.93
CA ARG A 256 5.28 8.20 16.92
C ARG A 256 5.72 6.91 16.24
N GLU A 257 6.70 6.21 16.81
CA GLU A 257 7.07 4.86 16.37
C GLU A 257 6.32 3.80 17.19
N VAL A 258 5.90 2.76 16.50
CA VAL A 258 5.49 1.49 17.08
C VAL A 258 6.33 0.40 16.41
N LEU A 259 7.15 -0.28 17.19
CA LEU A 259 7.91 -1.42 16.71
C LEU A 259 7.02 -2.67 16.75
N ALA A 260 6.77 -3.25 15.60
CA ALA A 260 5.91 -4.42 15.45
C ALA A 260 6.69 -5.73 15.73
N GLY A 261 7.36 -5.82 16.89
CA GLY A 261 8.00 -7.00 17.43
C GLY A 261 8.66 -7.91 16.39
N ASP A 262 8.16 -9.14 16.28
CA ASP A 262 8.71 -10.15 15.36
C ASP A 262 8.09 -10.11 13.96
N HIS A 263 7.16 -9.17 13.68
CA HIS A 263 6.53 -9.06 12.36
C HIS A 263 7.52 -8.56 11.31
N SER A 264 7.35 -9.10 10.10
CA SER A 264 8.13 -8.74 8.94
C SER A 264 7.62 -7.46 8.27
N HIS A 265 8.21 -7.09 7.13
CA HIS A 265 7.74 -6.00 6.27
C HIS A 265 6.24 -6.09 5.92
N PHE A 266 5.64 -7.26 6.04
CA PHE A 266 4.26 -7.54 5.69
C PHE A 266 3.28 -7.43 6.87
N ILE A 267 3.51 -6.48 7.78
CA ILE A 267 2.68 -6.26 8.99
C ILE A 267 1.18 -6.29 8.70
N PRO A 268 0.62 -5.60 7.67
CA PRO A 268 -0.82 -5.65 7.43
C PRO A 268 -1.34 -7.03 7.04
N MET A 269 -0.47 -7.90 6.55
CA MET A 269 -0.79 -9.26 6.14
C MET A 269 -0.62 -10.27 7.28
N GLU A 270 0.29 -9.99 8.19
CA GLU A 270 0.63 -10.85 9.33
C GLU A 270 -0.17 -10.52 10.59
N ALA A 271 -0.55 -9.25 10.76
CA ALA A 271 -1.20 -8.73 11.96
C ALA A 271 -2.23 -7.63 11.64
N PRO A 272 -3.30 -7.92 10.89
CA PRO A 272 -4.33 -6.94 10.53
C PRO A 272 -5.01 -6.31 11.76
N GLU A 273 -5.11 -7.04 12.89
CA GLU A 273 -5.65 -6.48 14.14
C GLU A 273 -4.76 -5.40 14.73
N LEU A 274 -3.44 -5.60 14.74
CA LEU A 274 -2.49 -4.58 15.20
C LEU A 274 -2.64 -3.28 14.39
N VAL A 275 -2.79 -3.40 13.06
CA VAL A 275 -3.03 -2.24 12.19
C VAL A 275 -4.36 -1.57 12.53
N ALA A 276 -5.42 -2.35 12.76
CA ALA A 276 -6.72 -1.81 13.13
C ALA A 276 -6.68 -1.09 14.49
N ASP A 277 -5.95 -1.61 15.47
CA ASP A 277 -5.78 -0.95 16.77
C ASP A 277 -5.08 0.40 16.64
N GLU A 278 -4.08 0.50 15.77
CA GLU A 278 -3.42 1.77 15.52
C GLU A 278 -4.29 2.77 14.75
N ILE A 279 -5.18 2.32 13.86
CA ILE A 279 -6.18 3.18 13.20
C ILE A 279 -7.19 3.73 14.21
N ARG A 280 -7.68 2.90 15.15
CA ARG A 280 -8.65 3.31 16.20
C ARG A 280 -8.15 4.48 17.05
N ARG A 281 -6.84 4.68 17.16
CA ARG A 281 -6.25 5.82 17.90
C ARG A 281 -6.45 7.18 17.23
N PHE A 282 -6.82 7.18 15.96
CA PHE A 282 -7.10 8.39 15.20
C PHE A 282 -8.59 8.70 15.07
N LEU A 283 -9.45 7.75 15.43
CA LEU A 283 -10.91 7.89 15.46
C LEU A 283 -11.40 8.38 16.83
#